data_d114ba05027e88203eeae046adf99ad5
#
_entry.id   d114ba05027e88203eeae046adf99ad5
#
_cell.length_a   1.000
_cell.length_b   1.000
_cell.length_c   1.000
_cell.angle_alpha   90.00
_cell.angle_beta   90.00
_cell.angle_gamma   90.00
#
_symmetry.space_group_name_H-M   'P 1'
#
loop_
_entity.id
_entity.type
_entity.pdbx_description
1 polymer ?
#
loop_
_entity_poly.entity_id
_entity_poly.type
_entity_poly.pdbx_seq_one_letter_code
_entity_poly.pdbx_strand_id
1 'polypeptide(L)'
;MMEKKENNRRAEWLRAFERLIDVQYRLRQDCPWDRKQTFERLRPNTIEEVYELADALARGDKAEIMKELGDVMEHVVFYAMLGDETGDFDIADVCNHQSDKLMFRHTFIDWNDTSKLPEGAPAWSVSSSDMAINDKGRVVYRTDLEAERRAAAEGKPATALAVEQTWEQVKQRERDGNKSVLSGVPDSLPSIIKAYRVQDKARNVGFDWEQPADVWDKVREELGELEEELKRGDHEASEHELGDFLFSVINAARLYRLNPDNALEHTNHKFIRRFNYVEQQAKVQGRSIKELTLEEMDRLWDEAKQKEKKQE
;
A
#
# COMPACT_ATOMS: atom_id res chain seq x y z
N MET A 1 -37.00 -2.42 8.74
CA MET A 1 -36.68 -0.98 8.47
C MET A 1 -35.18 -0.75 8.20
N MET A 2 -34.27 -1.48 8.88
CA MET A 2 -32.83 -1.44 8.60
C MET A 2 -32.47 -2.09 7.27
N GLU A 3 -33.03 -3.26 6.93
CA GLU A 3 -32.81 -3.97 5.65
C GLU A 3 -33.16 -3.13 4.40
N LYS A 4 -34.28 -2.39 4.41
CA LYS A 4 -34.62 -1.47 3.31
C LYS A 4 -33.62 -0.31 3.14
N LYS A 5 -32.94 0.12 4.22
CA LYS A 5 -31.90 1.16 4.14
C LYS A 5 -30.60 0.64 3.50
N GLU A 6 -30.23 -0.62 3.74
CA GLU A 6 -29.01 -1.21 3.17
C GLU A 6 -29.14 -1.49 1.68
N ASN A 7 -30.29 -2.01 1.24
CA ASN A 7 -30.56 -2.27 -0.18
C ASN A 7 -30.57 -0.97 -1.01
N ASN A 8 -31.13 0.11 -0.46
CA ASN A 8 -31.13 1.42 -1.11
C ASN A 8 -29.68 1.99 -1.23
N ARG A 9 -28.84 1.73 -0.24
CA ARG A 9 -27.47 2.21 -0.17
C ARG A 9 -26.57 1.51 -1.19
N ARG A 10 -26.69 0.16 -1.34
CA ARG A 10 -25.94 -0.59 -2.35
C ARG A 10 -26.28 -0.12 -3.78
N ALA A 11 -27.56 0.06 -4.08
CA ALA A 11 -28.00 0.58 -5.37
C ALA A 11 -27.49 2.01 -5.64
N GLU A 12 -27.35 2.83 -4.61
CA GLU A 12 -26.77 4.17 -4.70
C GLU A 12 -25.26 4.10 -5.05
N TRP A 13 -24.50 3.23 -4.39
CA TRP A 13 -23.08 3.03 -4.70
C TRP A 13 -22.85 2.58 -6.14
N LEU A 14 -23.64 1.62 -6.61
CA LEU A 14 -23.54 1.13 -7.98
C LEU A 14 -23.85 2.24 -8.99
N ARG A 15 -24.92 3.02 -8.76
CA ARG A 15 -25.22 4.18 -9.64
C ARG A 15 -24.15 5.27 -9.60
N ALA A 16 -23.53 5.50 -8.44
CA ALA A 16 -22.46 6.49 -8.34
C ALA A 16 -21.23 6.05 -9.13
N PHE A 17 -20.89 4.76 -9.09
CA PHE A 17 -19.77 4.22 -9.86
C PHE A 17 -20.08 4.20 -11.37
N GLU A 18 -21.27 3.78 -11.78
CA GLU A 18 -21.77 3.87 -13.16
C GLU A 18 -21.64 5.30 -13.69
N ARG A 19 -22.10 6.29 -12.92
CA ARG A 19 -21.96 7.69 -13.29
C ARG A 19 -20.51 8.13 -13.51
N LEU A 20 -19.57 7.65 -12.69
CA LEU A 20 -18.16 7.96 -12.87
C LEU A 20 -17.63 7.40 -14.21
N ILE A 21 -18.00 6.16 -14.52
CA ILE A 21 -17.66 5.53 -15.80
C ILE A 21 -18.20 6.36 -16.98
N ASP A 22 -19.49 6.73 -16.94
CA ASP A 22 -20.14 7.50 -18.00
C ASP A 22 -19.49 8.88 -18.19
N VAL A 23 -19.14 9.56 -17.11
CA VAL A 23 -18.43 10.85 -17.15
C VAL A 23 -17.06 10.68 -17.83
N GLN A 24 -16.31 9.65 -17.47
CA GLN A 24 -14.98 9.43 -18.03
C GLN A 24 -15.04 9.10 -19.54
N TYR A 25 -15.98 8.26 -19.96
CA TYR A 25 -16.24 8.01 -21.39
C TYR A 25 -16.60 9.27 -22.15
N ARG A 26 -17.40 10.15 -21.55
CA ARG A 26 -17.75 11.44 -22.14
C ARG A 26 -16.55 12.37 -22.26
N LEU A 27 -15.73 12.47 -21.23
CA LEU A 27 -14.49 13.26 -21.25
C LEU A 27 -13.53 12.76 -22.33
N ARG A 28 -13.38 11.46 -22.48
CA ARG A 28 -12.54 10.86 -23.54
C ARG A 28 -12.97 11.29 -24.94
N GLN A 29 -14.28 11.44 -25.15
CA GLN A 29 -14.82 11.86 -26.46
C GLN A 29 -14.67 13.36 -26.70
N ASP A 30 -14.90 14.20 -25.72
CA ASP A 30 -15.07 15.63 -25.91
C ASP A 30 -13.93 16.49 -25.38
N CYS A 31 -13.17 16.02 -24.38
CA CYS A 31 -12.06 16.77 -23.81
C CYS A 31 -10.77 16.58 -24.64
N PRO A 32 -10.17 17.67 -25.17
CA PRO A 32 -8.93 17.57 -25.94
C PRO A 32 -7.74 17.05 -25.15
N TRP A 33 -7.73 17.18 -23.81
CA TRP A 33 -6.67 16.66 -22.96
C TRP A 33 -6.83 15.15 -22.78
N ASP A 34 -8.02 14.67 -22.40
CA ASP A 34 -8.31 13.24 -22.20
C ASP A 34 -8.05 12.42 -23.47
N ARG A 35 -8.45 12.93 -24.64
CA ARG A 35 -8.21 12.28 -25.95
C ARG A 35 -6.75 12.00 -26.27
N LYS A 36 -5.81 12.73 -25.66
CA LYS A 36 -4.37 12.59 -25.90
C LYS A 36 -3.69 11.68 -24.89
N GLN A 37 -4.39 11.25 -23.85
CA GLN A 37 -3.80 10.39 -22.83
C GLN A 37 -3.56 8.98 -23.36
N THR A 38 -2.47 8.39 -22.88
CA THR A 38 -2.07 7.01 -23.07
C THR A 38 -1.63 6.45 -21.73
N PHE A 39 -1.45 5.14 -21.62
CA PHE A 39 -0.89 4.52 -20.40
C PHE A 39 0.38 5.21 -19.92
N GLU A 40 1.30 5.53 -20.84
CA GLU A 40 2.57 6.17 -20.50
C GLU A 40 2.39 7.63 -20.04
N ARG A 41 1.51 8.38 -20.70
CA ARG A 41 1.29 9.80 -20.41
C ARG A 41 0.58 10.02 -19.09
N LEU A 42 -0.36 9.16 -18.75
CA LEU A 42 -1.14 9.25 -17.51
C LEU A 42 -0.35 8.72 -16.31
N ARG A 43 0.64 7.86 -16.51
CA ARG A 43 1.41 7.22 -15.45
C ARG A 43 2.03 8.20 -14.43
N PRO A 44 2.66 9.33 -14.82
CA PRO A 44 3.19 10.28 -13.84
C PRO A 44 2.10 10.86 -12.92
N ASN A 45 0.95 11.23 -13.48
CA ASN A 45 -0.18 11.74 -12.70
C ASN A 45 -0.70 10.68 -11.71
N THR A 46 -0.81 9.43 -12.14
CA THR A 46 -1.21 8.35 -11.22
C THR A 46 -0.27 8.20 -10.02
N ILE A 47 1.03 8.38 -10.23
CA ILE A 47 2.02 8.35 -9.15
C ILE A 47 1.80 9.53 -8.20
N GLU A 48 1.53 10.72 -8.74
CA GLU A 48 1.22 11.94 -7.99
C GLU A 48 -0.02 11.73 -7.11
N GLU A 49 -1.16 11.29 -7.68
CA GLU A 49 -2.40 11.05 -6.93
C GLU A 49 -2.23 10.00 -5.82
N VAL A 50 -1.42 8.95 -6.07
CA VAL A 50 -1.11 7.95 -5.03
C VAL A 50 -0.31 8.56 -3.88
N TYR A 51 0.62 9.48 -4.15
CA TYR A 51 1.36 10.18 -3.09
C TYR A 51 0.50 11.22 -2.37
N GLU A 52 -0.40 11.93 -3.05
CA GLU A 52 -1.35 12.85 -2.43
C GLU A 52 -2.31 12.08 -1.50
N LEU A 53 -2.82 10.92 -1.94
CA LEU A 53 -3.58 10.04 -1.08
C LEU A 53 -2.78 9.57 0.15
N ALA A 54 -1.51 9.20 -0.04
CA ALA A 54 -0.65 8.76 1.06
C ALA A 54 -0.44 9.87 2.09
N ASP A 55 -0.23 11.11 1.64
CA ASP A 55 -0.10 12.29 2.50
C ASP A 55 -1.41 12.61 3.25
N ALA A 56 -2.55 12.58 2.56
CA ALA A 56 -3.86 12.76 3.19
C ALA A 56 -4.15 11.70 4.28
N LEU A 57 -3.77 10.44 4.01
CA LEU A 57 -3.85 9.34 4.98
C LEU A 57 -2.96 9.58 6.21
N ALA A 58 -1.72 10.04 6.00
CA ALA A 58 -0.79 10.34 7.10
C ALA A 58 -1.29 11.48 7.99
N ARG A 59 -1.94 12.49 7.41
CA ARG A 59 -2.57 13.60 8.14
C ARG A 59 -3.90 13.20 8.81
N GLY A 60 -4.54 12.14 8.36
CA GLY A 60 -5.86 11.72 8.83
C GLY A 60 -6.99 12.65 8.40
N ASP A 61 -6.79 13.46 7.36
CA ASP A 61 -7.78 14.39 6.83
C ASP A 61 -8.83 13.66 5.99
N LYS A 62 -10.04 13.49 6.55
CA LYS A 62 -11.11 12.71 5.91
C LYS A 62 -11.65 13.35 4.63
N ALA A 63 -11.60 14.68 4.51
CA ALA A 63 -12.07 15.38 3.33
C ALA A 63 -11.08 15.19 2.17
N GLU A 64 -9.79 15.38 2.44
CA GLU A 64 -8.72 15.13 1.47
C GLU A 64 -8.63 13.64 1.10
N ILE A 65 -8.71 12.72 2.08
CA ILE A 65 -8.73 11.27 1.79
C ILE A 65 -9.85 10.92 0.80
N MET A 66 -11.05 11.48 0.98
CA MET A 66 -12.18 11.23 0.08
C MET A 66 -11.91 11.76 -1.33
N LYS A 67 -11.29 12.94 -1.44
CA LYS A 67 -10.93 13.56 -2.71
C LYS A 67 -9.89 12.71 -3.44
N GLU A 68 -8.77 12.44 -2.80
CA GLU A 68 -7.65 11.69 -3.41
C GLU A 68 -8.03 10.23 -3.76
N LEU A 69 -8.94 9.61 -3.00
CA LEU A 69 -9.54 8.33 -3.40
C LEU A 69 -10.36 8.45 -4.69
N GLY A 70 -11.01 9.60 -4.91
CA GLY A 70 -11.71 9.91 -6.14
C GLY A 70 -10.77 9.99 -7.34
N ASP A 71 -9.64 10.69 -7.19
CA ASP A 71 -8.64 10.89 -8.23
C ASP A 71 -7.94 9.57 -8.59
N VAL A 72 -7.56 8.75 -7.60
CA VAL A 72 -7.06 7.38 -7.85
C VAL A 72 -8.11 6.50 -8.53
N MET A 73 -9.39 6.60 -8.14
CA MET A 73 -10.49 5.83 -8.75
C MET A 73 -10.72 6.26 -10.20
N GLU A 74 -10.63 7.56 -10.49
CA GLU A 74 -10.71 8.09 -11.85
C GLU A 74 -9.63 7.46 -12.74
N HIS A 75 -8.37 7.42 -12.27
CA HIS A 75 -7.27 6.80 -13.02
C HIS A 75 -7.51 5.31 -13.27
N VAL A 76 -8.08 4.57 -12.31
CA VAL A 76 -8.44 3.16 -12.53
C VAL A 76 -9.45 3.02 -13.67
N VAL A 77 -10.50 3.83 -13.68
CA VAL A 77 -11.52 3.83 -14.74
C VAL A 77 -10.91 4.25 -16.08
N PHE A 78 -10.04 5.26 -16.07
CA PHE A 78 -9.38 5.75 -17.27
C PHE A 78 -8.47 4.70 -17.92
N TYR A 79 -7.64 4.02 -17.13
CA TYR A 79 -6.82 2.92 -17.66
C TYR A 79 -7.66 1.77 -18.18
N ALA A 80 -8.76 1.42 -17.52
CA ALA A 80 -9.66 0.39 -18.00
C ALA A 80 -10.31 0.77 -19.34
N MET A 81 -10.66 2.04 -19.51
CA MET A 81 -11.16 2.57 -20.78
C MET A 81 -10.10 2.56 -21.90
N LEU A 82 -8.84 2.89 -21.58
CA LEU A 82 -7.74 2.77 -22.55
C LEU A 82 -7.50 1.31 -22.97
N GLY A 83 -7.69 0.35 -22.04
CA GLY A 83 -7.64 -1.09 -22.35
C GLY A 83 -8.78 -1.54 -23.23
N ASP A 84 -10.00 -1.02 -23.00
CA ASP A 84 -11.19 -1.28 -23.84
C ASP A 84 -11.02 -0.77 -25.26
N GLU A 85 -10.41 0.40 -25.46
CA GLU A 85 -10.10 0.96 -26.79
C GLU A 85 -9.20 0.06 -27.64
N THR A 86 -8.33 -0.74 -27.00
CA THR A 86 -7.43 -1.69 -27.69
C THR A 86 -7.99 -3.12 -27.70
N GLY A 87 -9.10 -3.37 -26.99
CA GLY A 87 -9.71 -4.68 -26.86
C GLY A 87 -8.92 -5.65 -25.97
N ASP A 88 -8.07 -5.12 -25.08
CA ASP A 88 -7.23 -5.91 -24.18
C ASP A 88 -8.00 -6.28 -22.89
N PHE A 89 -8.65 -5.31 -22.26
CA PHE A 89 -9.47 -5.47 -21.05
C PHE A 89 -10.33 -4.22 -20.82
N ASP A 90 -11.39 -4.38 -20.04
CA ASP A 90 -12.28 -3.30 -19.60
C ASP A 90 -12.36 -3.20 -18.06
N ILE A 91 -13.23 -2.31 -17.54
CA ILE A 91 -13.43 -2.13 -16.10
C ILE A 91 -14.08 -3.37 -15.45
N ALA A 92 -14.88 -4.12 -16.19
CA ALA A 92 -15.47 -5.35 -15.68
C ALA A 92 -14.39 -6.44 -15.53
N ASP A 93 -13.47 -6.54 -16.48
CA ASP A 93 -12.32 -7.45 -16.38
C ASP A 93 -11.44 -7.13 -15.18
N VAL A 94 -11.13 -5.85 -14.96
CA VAL A 94 -10.35 -5.38 -13.80
C VAL A 94 -11.03 -5.78 -12.49
N CYS A 95 -12.33 -5.49 -12.35
CA CYS A 95 -13.10 -5.80 -11.16
C CYS A 95 -13.25 -7.31 -10.92
N ASN A 96 -13.57 -8.05 -11.97
CA ASN A 96 -13.78 -9.49 -11.92
C ASN A 96 -12.48 -10.22 -11.58
N HIS A 97 -11.38 -9.89 -12.26
CA HIS A 97 -10.06 -10.46 -11.97
C HIS A 97 -9.66 -10.23 -10.52
N GLN A 98 -9.84 -9.03 -10.01
CA GLN A 98 -9.51 -8.73 -8.61
C GLN A 98 -10.43 -9.47 -7.63
N SER A 99 -11.71 -9.62 -7.95
CA SER A 99 -12.67 -10.36 -7.12
C SER A 99 -12.31 -11.84 -7.06
N ASP A 100 -12.07 -12.47 -8.19
CA ASP A 100 -11.67 -13.89 -8.28
C ASP A 100 -10.38 -14.15 -7.51
N LYS A 101 -9.39 -13.26 -7.64
CA LYS A 101 -8.13 -13.31 -6.91
C LYS A 101 -8.33 -13.19 -5.39
N LEU A 102 -9.19 -12.31 -4.92
CA LEU A 102 -9.52 -12.19 -3.51
C LEU A 102 -10.22 -13.45 -2.99
N MET A 103 -11.19 -13.99 -3.74
CA MET A 103 -11.88 -15.22 -3.39
C MET A 103 -10.92 -16.42 -3.34
N PHE A 104 -10.01 -16.54 -4.32
CA PHE A 104 -9.01 -17.60 -4.38
C PHE A 104 -8.04 -17.55 -3.19
N ARG A 105 -7.61 -16.36 -2.76
CA ARG A 105 -6.66 -16.16 -1.66
C ARG A 105 -7.25 -16.40 -0.27
N HIS A 106 -8.58 -16.33 -0.13
CA HIS A 106 -9.26 -16.50 1.16
C HIS A 106 -9.82 -17.93 1.28
N THR A 107 -8.93 -18.91 1.31
CA THR A 107 -9.25 -20.36 1.33
C THR A 107 -10.07 -20.80 2.55
N PHE A 108 -10.10 -19.99 3.60
CA PHE A 108 -10.83 -20.22 4.85
C PHE A 108 -12.27 -19.66 4.83
N ILE A 109 -12.68 -19.00 3.75
CA ILE A 109 -14.06 -18.51 3.57
C ILE A 109 -14.83 -19.55 2.76
N ASP A 110 -16.03 -19.90 3.25
CA ASP A 110 -16.98 -20.71 2.49
C ASP A 110 -17.80 -19.80 1.56
N TRP A 111 -17.43 -19.78 0.28
CA TRP A 111 -18.11 -18.99 -0.74
C TRP A 111 -19.44 -19.61 -1.21
N ASN A 112 -19.82 -20.80 -0.73
CA ASN A 112 -21.17 -21.37 -0.89
C ASN A 112 -22.14 -20.84 0.17
N ASP A 113 -21.64 -20.20 1.25
CA ASP A 113 -22.49 -19.62 2.30
C ASP A 113 -23.19 -18.34 1.80
N THR A 114 -24.42 -18.48 1.34
CA THR A 114 -25.24 -17.36 0.88
C THR A 114 -25.82 -16.52 2.01
N SER A 115 -25.73 -16.96 3.27
CA SER A 115 -26.23 -16.22 4.44
C SER A 115 -25.44 -14.93 4.71
N LYS A 116 -24.25 -14.79 4.09
CA LYS A 116 -23.37 -13.61 4.19
C LYS A 116 -23.50 -12.66 2.99
N LEU A 117 -24.36 -12.95 2.04
CA LEU A 117 -24.58 -12.06 0.91
C LEU A 117 -25.27 -10.77 1.36
N PRO A 118 -24.82 -9.62 0.87
CA PRO A 118 -25.60 -8.38 0.99
C PRO A 118 -26.95 -8.55 0.31
N GLU A 119 -28.00 -7.94 0.86
CA GLU A 119 -29.35 -8.01 0.26
C GLU A 119 -29.32 -7.55 -1.20
N GLY A 120 -29.94 -8.30 -2.08
CA GLY A 120 -29.99 -8.04 -3.52
C GLY A 120 -28.67 -8.32 -4.27
N ALA A 121 -27.67 -8.90 -3.60
CA ALA A 121 -26.48 -9.39 -4.28
C ALA A 121 -26.71 -10.76 -4.93
N PRO A 122 -26.11 -11.04 -6.11
CA PRO A 122 -26.12 -12.37 -6.69
C PRO A 122 -25.30 -13.34 -5.81
N ALA A 123 -25.56 -14.64 -5.96
CA ALA A 123 -24.72 -15.66 -5.33
C ALA A 123 -23.24 -15.49 -5.73
N TRP A 124 -22.35 -15.83 -4.82
CA TRP A 124 -20.91 -15.78 -5.09
C TRP A 124 -20.58 -16.66 -6.30
N SER A 125 -19.82 -16.10 -7.21
CA SER A 125 -19.35 -16.80 -8.40
C SER A 125 -17.97 -16.28 -8.80
N VAL A 126 -17.22 -17.09 -9.51
CA VAL A 126 -15.98 -16.69 -10.17
C VAL A 126 -16.25 -16.37 -11.63
N SER A 127 -15.62 -15.35 -12.15
CA SER A 127 -15.75 -14.90 -13.54
C SER A 127 -14.77 -15.63 -14.45
N SER A 128 -13.61 -16.06 -13.93
CA SER A 128 -12.62 -16.81 -14.68
C SER A 128 -13.15 -18.18 -15.09
N SER A 129 -13.02 -18.52 -16.38
CA SER A 129 -13.35 -19.83 -16.92
C SER A 129 -12.47 -20.95 -16.34
N ASP A 130 -11.29 -20.60 -15.85
CA ASP A 130 -10.30 -21.55 -15.32
C ASP A 130 -10.53 -21.91 -13.86
N MET A 131 -11.40 -21.17 -13.17
CA MET A 131 -11.67 -21.35 -11.75
C MET A 131 -13.08 -21.89 -11.49
N ALA A 132 -13.31 -22.41 -10.29
CA ALA A 132 -14.62 -22.82 -9.80
C ALA A 132 -14.65 -22.75 -8.28
N ILE A 133 -15.85 -22.60 -7.70
CA ILE A 133 -16.08 -22.81 -6.27
C ILE A 133 -16.33 -24.31 -6.09
N ASN A 134 -15.56 -24.97 -5.23
CA ASN A 134 -15.70 -26.39 -4.95
C ASN A 134 -16.77 -26.69 -3.90
N ASP A 135 -17.01 -27.96 -3.59
CA ASP A 135 -18.01 -28.40 -2.63
C ASP A 135 -17.78 -27.90 -1.18
N LYS A 136 -16.56 -27.45 -0.88
CA LYS A 136 -16.15 -26.86 0.42
C LYS A 136 -16.22 -25.32 0.42
N GLY A 137 -16.76 -24.73 -0.62
CA GLY A 137 -16.86 -23.26 -0.78
C GLY A 137 -15.54 -22.57 -1.09
N ARG A 138 -14.50 -23.27 -1.55
CA ARG A 138 -13.22 -22.68 -1.92
C ARG A 138 -13.14 -22.43 -3.40
N VAL A 139 -12.53 -21.31 -3.78
CA VAL A 139 -12.16 -21.06 -5.16
C VAL A 139 -10.87 -21.82 -5.49
N VAL A 140 -10.90 -22.61 -6.54
CA VAL A 140 -9.79 -23.45 -6.98
C VAL A 140 -9.71 -23.46 -8.51
N TYR A 141 -8.54 -23.78 -9.06
CA TYR A 141 -8.45 -24.03 -10.50
C TYR A 141 -9.18 -25.33 -10.85
N ARG A 142 -9.88 -25.34 -11.98
CA ARG A 142 -10.67 -26.51 -12.44
C ARG A 142 -9.81 -27.75 -12.64
N THR A 143 -8.53 -27.57 -13.01
CA THR A 143 -7.55 -28.67 -13.12
C THR A 143 -7.24 -29.34 -11.78
N ASP A 144 -7.41 -28.62 -10.67
CA ASP A 144 -7.01 -29.09 -9.34
C ASP A 144 -8.20 -29.56 -8.50
N LEU A 145 -9.42 -29.49 -9.04
CA LEU A 145 -10.67 -29.86 -8.34
C LEU A 145 -10.62 -31.21 -7.66
N GLU A 146 -10.05 -32.25 -8.33
CA GLU A 146 -9.96 -33.58 -7.75
C GLU A 146 -8.94 -33.70 -6.63
N ALA A 147 -7.81 -32.99 -6.73
CA ALA A 147 -6.79 -32.94 -5.69
C ALA A 147 -7.33 -32.21 -4.44
N GLU A 148 -8.02 -31.09 -4.64
CA GLU A 148 -8.63 -30.31 -3.57
C GLU A 148 -9.81 -31.02 -2.87
N ARG A 149 -10.53 -31.90 -3.55
CA ARG A 149 -11.55 -32.76 -2.90
C ARG A 149 -10.94 -33.66 -1.84
N ARG A 150 -9.69 -34.09 -2.02
CA ARG A 150 -8.97 -34.99 -1.11
C ARG A 150 -8.26 -34.23 0.00
N ALA A 151 -7.97 -32.95 -0.17
CA ALA A 151 -7.29 -32.12 0.82
C ALA A 151 -8.17 -31.95 2.07
N ALA A 152 -7.56 -31.97 3.26
CA ALA A 152 -8.25 -31.62 4.49
C ALA A 152 -8.76 -30.17 4.45
N ALA A 153 -9.87 -29.89 5.14
CA ALA A 153 -10.34 -28.53 5.30
C ALA A 153 -9.32 -27.74 6.12
N GLU A 154 -8.87 -26.61 5.57
CA GLU A 154 -8.03 -25.67 6.32
C GLU A 154 -8.87 -24.99 7.42
N GLY A 155 -8.32 -24.93 8.62
CA GLY A 155 -8.96 -24.22 9.72
C GLY A 155 -9.01 -22.72 9.45
N LYS A 156 -10.03 -22.04 9.99
CA LYS A 156 -10.10 -20.57 9.92
C LYS A 156 -8.92 -19.96 10.68
N PRO A 157 -8.08 -19.12 10.03
CA PRO A 157 -6.96 -18.50 10.71
C PRO A 157 -7.46 -17.58 11.83
N ALA A 158 -6.84 -17.69 13.00
CA ALA A 158 -7.25 -16.94 14.20
C ALA A 158 -6.68 -15.52 14.25
N THR A 159 -5.63 -15.22 13.46
CA THR A 159 -4.92 -13.95 13.50
C THR A 159 -4.65 -13.41 12.09
N ALA A 160 -4.47 -12.08 11.99
CA ALA A 160 -4.09 -11.43 10.74
C ALA A 160 -2.77 -11.98 10.18
N LEU A 161 -1.79 -12.28 11.04
CA LEU A 161 -0.51 -12.87 10.64
C LEU A 161 -0.69 -14.25 9.99
N ALA A 162 -1.57 -15.11 10.54
CA ALA A 162 -1.87 -16.39 9.95
C ALA A 162 -2.56 -16.25 8.58
N VAL A 163 -3.39 -15.22 8.39
CA VAL A 163 -3.98 -14.86 7.09
C VAL A 163 -2.90 -14.47 6.08
N GLU A 164 -1.97 -13.60 6.48
CA GLU A 164 -0.86 -13.15 5.63
C GLU A 164 0.04 -14.31 5.18
N GLN A 165 0.36 -15.23 6.09
CA GLN A 165 1.14 -16.43 5.79
C GLN A 165 0.41 -17.36 4.81
N THR A 166 -0.89 -17.56 5.03
CA THR A 166 -1.73 -18.35 4.12
C THR A 166 -1.77 -17.71 2.72
N TRP A 167 -1.93 -16.40 2.65
CA TRP A 167 -1.95 -15.68 1.38
C TRP A 167 -0.65 -15.84 0.58
N GLU A 168 0.50 -15.78 1.25
CA GLU A 168 1.78 -15.89 0.56
C GLU A 168 1.98 -17.33 0.00
N GLN A 169 1.53 -18.34 0.74
CA GLN A 169 1.51 -19.74 0.25
C GLN A 169 0.54 -19.91 -0.95
N VAL A 170 -0.63 -19.30 -0.89
CA VAL A 170 -1.63 -19.37 -1.97
C VAL A 170 -1.16 -18.60 -3.21
N LYS A 171 -0.52 -17.45 -3.06
CA LYS A 171 0.08 -16.70 -4.19
C LYS A 171 1.08 -17.53 -5.00
N GLN A 172 1.81 -18.44 -4.38
CA GLN A 172 2.72 -19.34 -5.08
C GLN A 172 2.00 -20.36 -5.97
N ARG A 173 0.69 -20.58 -5.72
CA ARG A 173 -0.18 -21.48 -6.50
C ARG A 173 -0.91 -20.76 -7.64
N GLU A 174 -0.86 -19.41 -7.68
CA GLU A 174 -1.44 -18.64 -8.79
C GLU A 174 -0.68 -18.93 -10.08
N ARG A 175 -1.39 -19.18 -11.18
CA ARG A 175 -0.76 -19.46 -12.49
C ARG A 175 0.07 -18.29 -13.01
N ASP A 176 -0.40 -17.07 -12.73
CA ASP A 176 0.30 -15.82 -13.02
C ASP A 176 1.17 -15.38 -11.85
N GLY A 177 1.36 -16.27 -10.86
CA GLY A 177 2.09 -16.01 -9.63
C GLY A 177 3.59 -15.81 -9.86
N ASN A 178 4.22 -15.15 -8.90
CA ASN A 178 5.65 -14.87 -8.93
C ASN A 178 6.47 -16.17 -8.98
N LYS A 179 7.37 -16.27 -9.96
CA LYS A 179 8.25 -17.42 -10.16
C LYS A 179 9.30 -17.58 -9.04
N SER A 180 9.58 -16.53 -8.28
CA SER A 180 10.45 -16.56 -7.10
C SER A 180 9.85 -15.71 -5.99
N VAL A 181 10.31 -15.92 -4.75
CA VAL A 181 9.81 -15.21 -3.56
C VAL A 181 9.85 -13.69 -3.73
N LEU A 182 10.90 -13.16 -4.31
CA LEU A 182 11.13 -11.72 -4.42
C LEU A 182 10.67 -11.12 -5.75
N SER A 183 10.35 -11.93 -6.77
CA SER A 183 10.00 -11.43 -8.12
C SER A 183 8.74 -10.55 -8.18
N GLY A 184 7.92 -10.53 -7.13
CA GLY A 184 6.76 -9.64 -7.05
C GLY A 184 7.01 -8.33 -6.29
N VAL A 185 8.26 -7.93 -6.10
CA VAL A 185 8.62 -6.62 -5.55
C VAL A 185 8.96 -5.71 -6.72
N PRO A 186 8.17 -4.66 -6.99
CA PRO A 186 8.46 -3.76 -8.09
C PRO A 186 9.79 -3.01 -7.90
N ASP A 187 10.59 -2.91 -8.97
CA ASP A 187 11.88 -2.20 -8.93
C ASP A 187 11.72 -0.70 -8.66
N SER A 188 10.58 -0.14 -9.03
CA SER A 188 10.26 1.29 -8.88
C SER A 188 9.78 1.70 -7.49
N LEU A 189 9.65 0.76 -6.54
CA LEU A 189 9.25 1.12 -5.17
C LEU A 189 10.29 2.03 -4.51
N PRO A 190 9.86 3.03 -3.72
CA PRO A 190 10.75 3.79 -2.84
C PRO A 190 11.58 2.87 -1.95
N SER A 191 12.84 3.20 -1.73
CA SER A 191 13.83 2.29 -1.13
C SER A 191 13.45 1.75 0.24
N ILE A 192 12.85 2.59 1.11
CA ILE A 192 12.41 2.17 2.45
C ILE A 192 11.29 1.13 2.35
N ILE A 193 10.27 1.41 1.52
CA ILE A 193 9.15 0.50 1.29
C ILE A 193 9.65 -0.79 0.63
N LYS A 194 10.57 -0.69 -0.33
CA LYS A 194 11.17 -1.85 -1.00
C LYS A 194 11.92 -2.74 0.00
N ALA A 195 12.79 -2.18 0.83
CA ALA A 195 13.54 -2.91 1.85
C ALA A 195 12.61 -3.65 2.81
N TYR A 196 11.58 -2.97 3.33
CA TYR A 196 10.58 -3.58 4.19
C TYR A 196 9.86 -4.76 3.50
N ARG A 197 9.44 -4.58 2.24
CA ARG A 197 8.74 -5.63 1.46
C ARG A 197 9.63 -6.82 1.13
N VAL A 198 10.90 -6.60 0.80
CA VAL A 198 11.87 -7.68 0.54
C VAL A 198 12.07 -8.52 1.79
N GLN A 199 12.28 -7.90 2.94
CA GLN A 199 12.46 -8.57 4.22
C GLN A 199 11.20 -9.32 4.66
N ASP A 200 10.03 -8.72 4.48
CA ASP A 200 8.75 -9.36 4.81
C ASP A 200 8.50 -10.62 3.97
N LYS A 201 8.81 -10.57 2.68
CA LYS A 201 8.72 -11.74 1.79
C LYS A 201 9.73 -12.83 2.17
N ALA A 202 10.96 -12.46 2.52
CA ALA A 202 11.98 -13.41 2.98
C ALA A 202 11.56 -14.13 4.27
N ARG A 203 10.98 -13.39 5.23
CA ARG A 203 10.38 -13.96 6.44
C ARG A 203 9.35 -15.04 6.13
N ASN A 204 8.48 -14.80 5.16
CA ASN A 204 7.37 -15.72 4.85
C ASN A 204 7.83 -17.09 4.36
N VAL A 205 9.08 -17.22 3.95
CA VAL A 205 9.72 -18.50 3.59
C VAL A 205 10.70 -19.02 4.64
N GLY A 206 10.68 -18.45 5.84
CA GLY A 206 11.49 -18.90 6.98
C GLY A 206 12.87 -18.23 7.09
N PHE A 207 13.17 -17.23 6.26
CA PHE A 207 14.40 -16.45 6.39
C PHE A 207 14.17 -15.24 7.30
N ASP A 208 14.23 -15.48 8.61
CA ASP A 208 14.00 -14.45 9.63
C ASP A 208 14.77 -14.77 10.92
N TRP A 209 14.87 -13.79 11.81
CA TRP A 209 15.45 -13.93 13.13
C TRP A 209 14.51 -14.72 14.06
N GLU A 210 15.06 -15.64 14.84
CA GLU A 210 14.28 -16.39 15.82
C GLU A 210 13.80 -15.49 16.98
N GLN A 211 14.66 -14.59 17.44
CA GLN A 211 14.36 -13.64 18.50
C GLN A 211 14.44 -12.19 17.99
N PRO A 212 13.40 -11.37 18.16
CA PRO A 212 13.43 -9.97 17.74
C PRO A 212 14.56 -9.14 18.38
N ALA A 213 15.07 -9.55 19.54
CA ALA A 213 16.14 -8.84 20.24
C ALA A 213 17.49 -8.96 19.49
N ASP A 214 17.73 -10.09 18.80
CA ASP A 214 19.01 -10.39 18.17
C ASP A 214 19.30 -9.46 16.98
N VAL A 215 18.27 -8.88 16.37
CA VAL A 215 18.43 -7.92 15.28
C VAL A 215 19.23 -6.67 15.69
N TRP A 216 19.17 -6.29 16.97
CA TRP A 216 19.90 -5.12 17.45
C TRP A 216 21.42 -5.31 17.48
N ASP A 217 21.89 -6.55 17.59
CA ASP A 217 23.32 -6.85 17.46
C ASP A 217 23.78 -6.61 16.02
N LYS A 218 22.96 -7.00 15.03
CA LYS A 218 23.25 -6.69 13.62
C LYS A 218 23.20 -5.18 13.34
N VAL A 219 22.24 -4.46 13.90
CA VAL A 219 22.17 -2.99 13.75
C VAL A 219 23.43 -2.31 14.30
N ARG A 220 23.98 -2.81 15.44
CA ARG A 220 25.22 -2.27 16.01
C ARG A 220 26.46 -2.64 15.21
N GLU A 221 26.48 -3.84 14.63
CA GLU A 221 27.53 -4.31 13.73
C GLU A 221 27.61 -3.38 12.50
N GLU A 222 26.50 -3.20 11.77
CA GLU A 222 26.44 -2.34 10.58
C GLU A 222 26.78 -0.87 10.89
N LEU A 223 26.34 -0.37 12.04
CA LEU A 223 26.75 0.97 12.48
C LEU A 223 28.26 1.05 12.71
N GLY A 224 28.88 0.01 13.28
CA GLY A 224 30.32 -0.06 13.51
C GLY A 224 31.11 -0.10 12.20
N GLU A 225 30.66 -0.88 11.22
CA GLU A 225 31.26 -0.99 9.90
C GLU A 225 31.19 0.36 9.15
N LEU A 226 30.02 1.02 9.17
CA LEU A 226 29.87 2.36 8.65
C LEU A 226 30.83 3.38 9.30
N GLU A 227 30.95 3.36 10.65
CA GLU A 227 31.86 4.25 11.37
C GLU A 227 33.32 4.02 10.98
N GLU A 228 33.71 2.78 10.72
CA GLU A 228 35.10 2.43 10.30
C GLU A 228 35.40 2.97 8.89
N GLU A 229 34.49 2.77 7.93
CA GLU A 229 34.72 3.28 6.57
C GLU A 229 34.71 4.81 6.51
N LEU A 230 33.84 5.46 7.28
CA LEU A 230 33.87 6.93 7.44
C LEU A 230 35.20 7.43 7.99
N LYS A 231 35.80 6.72 8.96
CA LYS A 231 37.13 7.07 9.51
C LYS A 231 38.24 6.85 8.50
N ARG A 232 38.11 5.85 7.61
CA ARG A 232 39.07 5.58 6.51
C ARG A 232 38.97 6.64 5.40
N GLY A 233 37.84 7.32 5.29
CA GLY A 233 37.57 8.30 4.24
C GLY A 233 37.24 7.67 2.90
N ASP A 234 36.87 6.39 2.86
CA ASP A 234 36.40 5.71 1.67
C ASP A 234 34.90 6.00 1.49
N HIS A 235 34.59 6.91 0.56
CA HIS A 235 33.22 7.36 0.33
C HIS A 235 32.32 6.25 -0.26
N GLU A 236 32.85 5.44 -1.18
CA GLU A 236 32.08 4.39 -1.83
C GLU A 236 31.74 3.26 -0.84
N ALA A 237 32.74 2.82 -0.06
CA ALA A 237 32.53 1.84 1.00
C ALA A 237 31.56 2.40 2.08
N SER A 238 31.71 3.65 2.50
CA SER A 238 30.80 4.29 3.46
C SER A 238 29.36 4.35 2.96
N GLU A 239 29.12 4.53 1.66
CA GLU A 239 27.78 4.54 1.08
C GLU A 239 27.14 3.13 1.10
N HIS A 240 27.95 2.09 0.86
CA HIS A 240 27.51 0.69 0.98
C HIS A 240 27.11 0.35 2.43
N GLU A 241 27.98 0.64 3.38
CA GLU A 241 27.71 0.37 4.81
C GLU A 241 26.53 1.18 5.34
N LEU A 242 26.33 2.43 4.87
CA LEU A 242 25.13 3.19 5.19
C LEU A 242 23.86 2.47 4.68
N GLY A 243 23.92 1.86 3.50
CA GLY A 243 22.85 1.06 2.95
C GLY A 243 22.52 -0.14 3.85
N ASP A 244 23.51 -0.89 4.28
CA ASP A 244 23.36 -2.07 5.14
C ASP A 244 22.86 -1.69 6.54
N PHE A 245 23.39 -0.59 7.11
CA PHE A 245 22.87 -0.02 8.35
C PHE A 245 21.36 0.34 8.25
N LEU A 246 20.95 1.08 7.21
CA LEU A 246 19.54 1.43 6.99
C LEU A 246 18.67 0.18 6.81
N PHE A 247 19.16 -0.81 6.07
CA PHE A 247 18.45 -2.07 5.86
C PHE A 247 18.27 -2.85 7.17
N SER A 248 19.28 -2.89 8.04
CA SER A 248 19.21 -3.52 9.36
C SER A 248 18.22 -2.81 10.30
N VAL A 249 18.18 -1.47 10.30
CA VAL A 249 17.21 -0.67 11.06
C VAL A 249 15.78 -0.92 10.57
N ILE A 250 15.56 -1.00 9.25
CA ILE A 250 14.25 -1.32 8.68
C ILE A 250 13.82 -2.73 9.10
N ASN A 251 14.75 -3.69 9.14
CA ASN A 251 14.48 -5.04 9.61
C ASN A 251 14.09 -5.07 11.10
N ALA A 252 14.78 -4.30 11.93
CA ALA A 252 14.40 -4.14 13.32
C ALA A 252 12.97 -3.58 13.44
N ALA A 253 12.66 -2.51 12.72
CA ALA A 253 11.31 -1.95 12.70
C ALA A 253 10.26 -3.01 12.35
N ARG A 254 10.50 -3.82 11.31
CA ARG A 254 9.61 -4.90 10.88
C ARG A 254 9.37 -5.94 11.99
N LEU A 255 10.42 -6.40 12.67
CA LEU A 255 10.32 -7.37 13.75
C LEU A 255 9.49 -6.86 14.92
N TYR A 256 9.57 -5.56 15.22
CA TYR A 256 8.73 -4.91 16.22
C TYR A 256 7.39 -4.41 15.68
N ARG A 257 7.02 -4.78 14.43
CA ARG A 257 5.77 -4.40 13.77
C ARG A 257 5.57 -2.88 13.64
N LEU A 258 6.66 -2.15 13.49
CA LEU A 258 6.67 -0.74 13.21
C LEU A 258 6.77 -0.53 11.70
N ASN A 259 6.06 0.48 11.18
CA ASN A 259 6.22 0.88 9.78
C ASN A 259 7.30 1.97 9.71
N PRO A 260 8.47 1.69 9.11
CA PRO A 260 9.58 2.64 9.09
C PRO A 260 9.32 3.85 8.19
N ASP A 261 8.56 3.68 7.10
CA ASP A 261 8.19 4.76 6.18
C ASP A 261 7.25 5.75 6.88
N ASN A 262 6.15 5.27 7.47
CA ASN A 262 5.26 6.11 8.26
C ASN A 262 5.98 6.80 9.44
N ALA A 263 6.88 6.09 10.11
CA ALA A 263 7.62 6.66 11.25
C ALA A 263 8.54 7.80 10.81
N LEU A 264 9.21 7.65 9.66
CA LEU A 264 10.05 8.69 9.08
C LEU A 264 9.20 9.87 8.61
N GLU A 265 8.07 9.60 7.95
CA GLU A 265 7.17 10.66 7.46
C GLU A 265 6.57 11.49 8.61
N HIS A 266 6.15 10.86 9.70
CA HIS A 266 5.76 11.60 10.90
C HIS A 266 6.89 12.50 11.44
N THR A 267 8.14 12.08 11.31
CA THR A 267 9.29 12.87 11.73
C THR A 267 9.54 14.02 10.76
N ASN A 268 9.40 13.80 9.45
CA ASN A 268 9.47 14.85 8.42
C ASN A 268 8.42 15.93 8.67
N HIS A 269 7.17 15.56 8.83
CA HIS A 269 6.08 16.49 9.13
C HIS A 269 6.34 17.30 10.42
N LYS A 270 6.82 16.63 11.46
CA LYS A 270 7.18 17.29 12.72
C LYS A 270 8.30 18.29 12.52
N PHE A 271 9.33 17.94 11.75
CA PHE A 271 10.44 18.84 11.43
C PHE A 271 9.95 20.07 10.64
N ILE A 272 9.19 19.84 9.57
CA ILE A 272 8.63 20.89 8.71
C ILE A 272 7.78 21.87 9.53
N ARG A 273 6.85 21.38 10.37
CA ARG A 273 6.02 22.25 11.21
C ARG A 273 6.85 23.13 12.14
N ARG A 274 7.86 22.57 12.79
CA ARG A 274 8.73 23.31 13.70
C ARG A 274 9.59 24.31 12.96
N PHE A 275 10.12 23.94 11.82
CA PHE A 275 10.94 24.82 11.00
C PHE A 275 10.11 25.99 10.44
N ASN A 276 8.90 25.73 9.97
CA ASN A 276 7.95 26.77 9.55
C ASN A 276 7.65 27.77 10.70
N TYR A 277 7.55 27.27 11.94
CA TYR A 277 7.43 28.15 13.09
C TYR A 277 8.65 29.06 13.26
N VAL A 278 9.87 28.51 13.14
CA VAL A 278 11.12 29.31 13.21
C VAL A 278 11.12 30.39 12.12
N GLU A 279 10.79 30.03 10.87
CA GLU A 279 10.69 30.98 9.77
C GLU A 279 9.64 32.08 10.04
N GLN A 280 8.48 31.69 10.55
CA GLN A 280 7.43 32.64 10.88
C GLN A 280 7.87 33.61 11.96
N GLN A 281 8.54 33.14 13.01
CA GLN A 281 9.07 34.02 14.08
C GLN A 281 10.15 34.94 13.60
N ALA A 282 11.04 34.51 12.69
CA ALA A 282 12.01 35.37 12.05
C ALA A 282 11.31 36.52 11.28
N LYS A 283 10.29 36.21 10.49
CA LYS A 283 9.48 37.20 9.75
C LYS A 283 8.79 38.20 10.68
N VAL A 284 8.24 37.74 11.82
CA VAL A 284 7.61 38.59 12.82
C VAL A 284 8.62 39.56 13.42
N GLN A 285 9.89 39.15 13.55
CA GLN A 285 10.99 40.00 14.03
C GLN A 285 11.53 40.93 12.91
N GLY A 286 10.97 40.91 11.70
CA GLY A 286 11.45 41.67 10.56
C GLY A 286 12.80 41.21 10.01
N ARG A 287 13.21 39.98 10.31
CA ARG A 287 14.50 39.38 9.92
C ARG A 287 14.32 38.25 8.92
N SER A 288 15.28 38.08 8.05
CA SER A 288 15.41 36.84 7.28
C SER A 288 15.90 35.71 8.18
N ILE A 289 15.46 34.47 7.93
CA ILE A 289 15.97 33.27 8.67
C ILE A 289 17.49 33.16 8.56
N LYS A 290 18.09 33.62 7.45
CA LYS A 290 19.56 33.62 7.23
C LYS A 290 20.31 34.56 8.13
N GLU A 291 19.63 35.50 8.78
CA GLU A 291 20.19 36.46 9.71
C GLU A 291 20.12 36.01 11.15
N LEU A 292 19.45 34.86 11.41
CA LEU A 292 19.41 34.24 12.73
C LEU A 292 20.67 33.42 12.97
N THR A 293 21.19 33.48 14.19
CA THR A 293 22.21 32.53 14.64
C THR A 293 21.61 31.17 14.91
N LEU A 294 22.43 30.12 14.94
CA LEU A 294 21.98 28.78 15.30
C LEU A 294 21.31 28.76 16.68
N GLU A 295 21.88 29.50 17.66
CA GLU A 295 21.32 29.57 19.01
C GLU A 295 19.92 30.25 19.05
N GLU A 296 19.70 31.23 18.20
CA GLU A 296 18.40 31.87 18.06
C GLU A 296 17.39 30.90 17.40
N MET A 297 17.81 30.18 16.38
CA MET A 297 16.98 29.16 15.74
C MET A 297 16.62 28.01 16.72
N ASP A 298 17.59 27.52 17.52
CA ASP A 298 17.35 26.47 18.51
C ASP A 298 16.36 26.93 19.60
N ARG A 299 16.43 28.17 20.08
CA ARG A 299 15.42 28.71 21.00
C ARG A 299 14.02 28.69 20.40
N LEU A 300 13.88 29.17 19.17
CA LEU A 300 12.58 29.17 18.49
C LEU A 300 12.09 27.74 18.21
N TRP A 301 12.99 26.82 17.93
CA TRP A 301 12.68 25.40 17.78
C TRP A 301 12.18 24.79 19.10
N ASP A 302 12.79 25.09 20.22
CA ASP A 302 12.32 24.65 21.52
C ASP A 302 10.99 25.28 21.92
N GLU A 303 10.73 26.53 21.55
CA GLU A 303 9.41 27.15 21.70
C GLU A 303 8.35 26.40 20.88
N ALA A 304 8.65 26.00 19.65
CA ALA A 304 7.75 25.19 18.84
C ALA A 304 7.41 23.88 19.52
N LYS A 305 8.41 23.15 20.05
CA LYS A 305 8.19 21.92 20.82
C LYS A 305 7.28 22.13 22.05
N GLN A 306 7.45 23.23 22.77
CA GLN A 306 6.63 23.53 23.94
C GLN A 306 5.18 23.84 23.59
N LYS A 307 4.95 24.46 22.42
CA LYS A 307 3.59 24.73 21.94
C LYS A 307 2.87 23.45 21.53
N GLU A 308 3.56 22.54 20.83
CA GLU A 308 3.00 21.25 20.44
C GLU A 308 2.55 20.44 21.69
N LYS A 309 3.39 20.35 22.73
CA LYS A 309 3.07 19.65 23.98
C LYS A 309 1.88 20.23 24.78
N LYS A 310 1.47 21.45 24.52
CA LYS A 310 0.32 22.07 25.18
C LYS A 310 -0.99 21.88 24.41
N GLN A 311 -0.90 21.40 23.17
CA GLN A 311 -2.05 21.14 22.30
C GLN A 311 -2.44 19.64 22.27
N GLU A 312 -1.54 18.76 22.73
CA GLU A 312 -1.81 17.35 23.04
C GLU A 312 -2.45 17.20 24.45
#